data_48ab2027d33cb2a9d9dc7eb22bc31dad
#
_entry.id   48ab2027d33cb2a9d9dc7eb22bc31dad
#
_cell.length_a   1.000
_cell.length_b   1.000
_cell.length_c   1.000
_cell.angle_alpha   90.00
_cell.angle_beta   90.00
_cell.angle_gamma   90.00
#
_symmetry.space_group_name_H-M   'P 1'
#
loop_
_entity.id
_entity.type
_entity.pdbx_description
1 polymer ?
#
loop_
_entity_poly.entity_id
_entity_poly.type
_entity_poly.pdbx_seq_one_letter_code
_entity_poly.pdbx_strand_id
1 'polypeptide(L)'
;MAAAILAAAARHSLAPELLDAVVRRESGYRTTAVSKAGAIGMMQLMPATARALGVDPHDPVQNLEGGAAYLRSLLDRFDGRIDLALAAYNAGPGAVERHAGVPPYRETQAYVAANLQLLAQHSFTAPSTLNLADQP
;
A
#
# COMPACT_ATOMS: atom_id res chain seq x y z
N MET A 1 7.25 13.71 0.96
CA MET A 1 7.05 12.44 0.24
C MET A 1 8.12 12.31 -0.81
N ALA A 2 8.73 11.14 -0.94
CA ALA A 2 9.85 10.96 -1.86
C ALA A 2 9.39 11.01 -3.32
N ALA A 3 10.29 11.49 -4.20
CA ALA A 3 10.00 11.58 -5.63
C ALA A 3 9.66 10.21 -6.23
N ALA A 4 10.31 9.14 -5.75
CA ALA A 4 10.03 7.78 -6.22
C ALA A 4 8.60 7.35 -5.92
N ILE A 5 8.07 7.73 -4.76
CA ILE A 5 6.67 7.44 -4.39
C ILE A 5 5.72 8.18 -5.33
N LEU A 6 5.96 9.45 -5.56
CA LEU A 6 5.10 10.25 -6.46
C LEU A 6 5.09 9.64 -7.87
N ALA A 7 6.26 9.26 -8.38
CA ALA A 7 6.38 8.69 -9.71
C ALA A 7 5.68 7.32 -9.82
N ALA A 8 5.89 6.44 -8.84
CA ALA A 8 5.27 5.12 -8.84
C ALA A 8 3.74 5.23 -8.70
N ALA A 9 3.27 6.12 -7.83
CA ALA A 9 1.84 6.37 -7.66
C ALA A 9 1.20 6.85 -8.97
N ALA A 10 1.87 7.76 -9.67
CA ALA A 10 1.37 8.27 -10.95
C ALA A 10 1.30 7.15 -11.99
N ARG A 11 2.35 6.31 -12.09
CA ARG A 11 2.38 5.21 -13.06
C ARG A 11 1.27 4.19 -12.83
N HIS A 12 0.90 3.97 -11.57
CA HIS A 12 -0.08 2.93 -11.21
C HIS A 12 -1.44 3.50 -10.80
N SER A 13 -1.67 4.77 -11.08
CA SER A 13 -2.95 5.44 -10.80
C SER A 13 -3.37 5.31 -9.34
N LEU A 14 -2.40 5.48 -8.45
CA LEU A 14 -2.63 5.44 -7.00
C LEU A 14 -2.55 6.85 -6.42
N ALA A 15 -3.33 7.11 -5.38
CA ALA A 15 -3.10 8.28 -4.55
C ALA A 15 -1.73 8.16 -3.89
N PRO A 16 -0.84 9.17 -4.02
CA PRO A 16 0.48 9.09 -3.40
C PRO A 16 0.42 8.86 -1.89
N GLU A 17 -0.59 9.43 -1.22
CA GLU A 17 -0.79 9.27 0.21
C GLU A 17 -1.05 7.82 0.59
N LEU A 18 -1.77 7.10 -0.25
CA LEU A 18 -2.04 5.67 -0.01
C LEU A 18 -0.76 4.85 -0.14
N LEU A 19 0.00 5.07 -1.19
CA LEU A 19 1.26 4.36 -1.40
C LEU A 19 2.25 4.67 -0.27
N ASP A 20 2.35 5.93 0.11
CA ASP A 20 3.20 6.37 1.23
C ASP A 20 2.79 5.68 2.54
N ALA A 21 1.50 5.62 2.83
CA ALA A 21 1.01 4.96 4.04
C ALA A 21 1.40 3.49 4.08
N VAL A 22 1.23 2.78 2.96
CA VAL A 22 1.60 1.37 2.89
C VAL A 22 3.10 1.18 3.09
N VAL A 23 3.94 1.98 2.43
CA VAL A 23 5.40 1.89 2.60
C VAL A 23 5.81 2.16 4.04
N ARG A 24 5.22 3.17 4.68
CA ARG A 24 5.49 3.45 6.09
C ARG A 24 5.13 2.29 6.99
N ARG A 25 3.95 1.72 6.77
CA ARG A 25 3.47 0.61 7.57
C ARG A 25 4.28 -0.66 7.35
N GLU A 26 4.66 -0.93 6.09
CA GLU A 26 5.38 -2.16 5.77
C GLU A 26 6.83 -2.14 6.23
N SER A 27 7.55 -1.08 5.96
CA SER A 27 9.00 -1.07 6.19
C SER A 27 9.54 0.19 6.87
N GLY A 28 8.73 1.24 7.00
CA GLY A 28 9.24 2.54 7.41
C GLY A 28 10.29 3.09 6.43
N TYR A 29 10.12 2.79 5.14
CA TYR A 29 11.04 3.20 4.07
C TYR A 29 12.41 2.49 4.10
N ARG A 30 12.51 1.34 4.79
CA ARG A 30 13.76 0.58 4.81
C ARG A 30 13.82 -0.36 3.61
N THR A 31 14.73 -0.06 2.69
CA THR A 31 14.86 -0.82 1.44
C THR A 31 15.38 -2.25 1.65
N THR A 32 16.04 -2.49 2.78
CA THR A 32 16.62 -3.80 3.11
C THR A 32 15.82 -4.60 4.13
N ALA A 33 14.61 -4.13 4.47
CA ALA A 33 13.79 -4.81 5.47
C ALA A 33 13.41 -6.21 5.00
N VAL A 34 13.54 -7.18 5.90
CA VAL A 34 13.08 -8.57 5.67
C VAL A 34 12.34 -9.01 6.92
N SER A 35 11.09 -9.44 6.76
CA SER A 35 10.28 -9.90 7.88
C SER A 35 10.63 -11.35 8.26
N LYS A 36 10.15 -11.80 9.41
CA LYS A 36 10.32 -13.19 9.83
C LYS A 36 9.72 -14.16 8.83
N ALA A 37 8.62 -13.77 8.19
CA ALA A 37 7.95 -14.60 7.19
C ALA A 37 8.64 -14.56 5.83
N GLY A 38 9.62 -13.67 5.64
CA GLY A 38 10.36 -13.57 4.38
C GLY A 38 9.88 -12.49 3.43
N ALA A 39 9.03 -11.58 3.88
CA ALA A 39 8.62 -10.44 3.08
C ALA A 39 9.80 -9.46 2.94
N ILE A 40 9.98 -8.90 1.74
CA ILE A 40 11.21 -8.20 1.34
C ILE A 40 10.92 -6.75 0.96
N GLY A 41 11.76 -5.84 1.45
CA GLY A 41 11.90 -4.48 0.96
C GLY A 41 10.83 -3.50 1.41
N MET A 42 10.80 -2.36 0.76
CA MET A 42 9.92 -1.25 1.14
C MET A 42 8.44 -1.64 1.17
N MET A 43 8.00 -2.44 0.21
CA MET A 43 6.62 -2.86 0.10
C MET A 43 6.37 -4.24 0.69
N GLN A 44 7.37 -4.87 1.28
CA GLN A 44 7.30 -6.18 1.94
C GLN A 44 6.65 -7.24 1.06
N LEU A 45 7.23 -7.43 -0.12
CA LEU A 45 6.75 -8.43 -1.07
C LEU A 45 7.23 -9.83 -0.67
N MET A 46 6.31 -10.77 -0.60
CA MET A 46 6.69 -12.17 -0.46
C MET A 46 7.33 -12.65 -1.77
N PRO A 47 8.32 -13.57 -1.69
CA PRO A 47 8.99 -14.06 -2.90
C PRO A 47 8.04 -14.58 -3.98
N ALA A 48 6.98 -15.29 -3.58
CA ALA A 48 6.01 -15.80 -4.55
C ALA A 48 5.26 -14.67 -5.25
N THR A 49 4.89 -13.63 -4.51
CA THR A 49 4.22 -12.45 -5.08
C THR A 49 5.15 -11.73 -6.05
N ALA A 50 6.41 -11.54 -5.67
CA ALA A 50 7.41 -10.91 -6.52
C ALA A 50 7.59 -11.68 -7.84
N ARG A 51 7.64 -13.01 -7.76
CA ARG A 51 7.73 -13.85 -8.97
C ARG A 51 6.51 -13.67 -9.87
N ALA A 52 5.33 -13.66 -9.29
CA ALA A 52 4.09 -13.46 -10.04
C ALA A 52 4.05 -12.10 -10.72
N LEU A 53 4.63 -11.08 -10.08
CA LEU A 53 4.71 -9.73 -10.61
C LEU A 53 5.85 -9.55 -11.61
N GLY A 54 6.78 -10.50 -11.69
CA GLY A 54 7.95 -10.42 -12.57
C GLY A 54 8.99 -9.40 -12.10
N VAL A 55 9.11 -9.19 -10.80
CA VAL A 55 10.06 -8.21 -10.24
C VAL A 55 11.07 -8.89 -9.33
N ASP A 56 12.27 -8.27 -9.23
CA ASP A 56 13.27 -8.62 -8.24
C ASP A 56 12.95 -7.85 -6.96
N PRO A 57 12.50 -8.53 -5.89
CA PRO A 57 12.11 -7.81 -4.66
C PRO A 57 13.28 -7.19 -3.92
N HIS A 58 14.52 -7.62 -4.22
CA HIS A 58 15.72 -7.06 -3.61
C HIS A 58 16.17 -5.76 -4.26
N ASP A 59 15.69 -5.46 -5.46
CA ASP A 59 15.93 -4.18 -6.12
C ASP A 59 14.91 -3.16 -5.61
N PRO A 60 15.36 -2.05 -4.98
CA PRO A 60 14.41 -1.10 -4.38
C PRO A 60 13.41 -0.51 -5.38
N VAL A 61 13.85 -0.23 -6.60
CA VAL A 61 12.97 0.33 -7.63
C VAL A 61 11.93 -0.71 -8.06
N GLN A 62 12.37 -1.93 -8.35
CA GLN A 62 11.45 -3.00 -8.74
C GLN A 62 10.51 -3.38 -7.61
N ASN A 63 10.99 -3.35 -6.37
CA ASN A 63 10.14 -3.63 -5.20
C ASN A 63 8.99 -2.61 -5.12
N LEU A 64 9.30 -1.34 -5.22
CA LEU A 64 8.29 -0.28 -5.17
C LEU A 64 7.31 -0.40 -6.34
N GLU A 65 7.83 -0.61 -7.56
CA GLU A 65 6.97 -0.75 -8.74
C GLU A 65 6.07 -1.97 -8.64
N GLY A 66 6.60 -3.10 -8.21
CA GLY A 66 5.83 -4.33 -8.03
C GLY A 66 4.75 -4.19 -6.97
N GLY A 67 5.10 -3.59 -5.84
CA GLY A 67 4.15 -3.35 -4.75
C GLY A 67 3.04 -2.39 -5.14
N ALA A 68 3.39 -1.32 -5.87
CA ALA A 68 2.40 -0.37 -6.36
C ALA A 68 1.45 -1.02 -7.37
N ALA A 69 1.97 -1.80 -8.30
CA ALA A 69 1.16 -2.54 -9.27
C ALA A 69 0.22 -3.51 -8.56
N TYR A 70 0.71 -4.22 -7.55
CA TYR A 70 -0.09 -5.16 -6.78
C TYR A 70 -1.22 -4.44 -6.03
N LEU A 71 -0.90 -3.34 -5.37
CA LEU A 71 -1.91 -2.54 -4.66
C LEU A 71 -2.99 -2.03 -5.63
N ARG A 72 -2.60 -1.56 -6.83
CA ARG A 72 -3.54 -1.15 -7.86
C ARG A 72 -4.47 -2.31 -8.24
N SER A 73 -3.91 -3.49 -8.46
CA SER A 73 -4.70 -4.66 -8.85
C SER A 73 -5.73 -5.03 -7.78
N LEU A 74 -5.35 -4.88 -6.49
CA LEU A 74 -6.27 -5.15 -5.39
C LEU A 74 -7.38 -4.11 -5.30
N LEU A 75 -7.06 -2.84 -5.54
CA LEU A 75 -8.10 -1.79 -5.61
C LEU A 75 -9.10 -2.08 -6.71
N ASP A 76 -8.62 -2.51 -7.88
CA ASP A 76 -9.49 -2.87 -8.99
C ASP A 76 -10.36 -4.08 -8.63
N ARG A 77 -9.77 -5.07 -7.98
CA ARG A 77 -10.48 -6.30 -7.61
C ARG A 77 -11.60 -6.04 -6.59
N PHE A 78 -11.44 -5.04 -5.75
CA PHE A 78 -12.41 -4.71 -4.70
C PHE A 78 -13.15 -3.39 -4.96
N ASP A 79 -13.29 -3.03 -6.23
CA ASP A 79 -14.12 -1.91 -6.67
C ASP A 79 -13.74 -0.56 -6.02
N GLY A 80 -12.45 -0.34 -5.84
CA GLY A 80 -11.93 0.89 -5.24
C GLY A 80 -12.07 0.98 -3.73
N ARG A 81 -12.49 -0.09 -3.06
CA ARG A 81 -12.60 -0.14 -1.60
C ARG A 81 -11.21 -0.22 -0.98
N ILE A 82 -10.76 0.91 -0.43
CA ILE A 82 -9.42 1.02 0.16
C ILE A 82 -9.25 0.06 1.34
N ASP A 83 -10.25 -0.05 2.21
CA ASP A 83 -10.20 -0.94 3.36
C ASP A 83 -10.01 -2.41 2.94
N LEU A 84 -10.71 -2.84 1.91
CA LEU A 84 -10.61 -4.21 1.42
C LEU A 84 -9.30 -4.46 0.69
N ALA A 85 -8.82 -3.48 -0.09
CA ALA A 85 -7.53 -3.58 -0.77
C ALA A 85 -6.39 -3.67 0.24
N LEU A 86 -6.42 -2.88 1.31
CA LEU A 86 -5.42 -2.93 2.37
C LEU A 86 -5.47 -4.27 3.10
N ALA A 87 -6.66 -4.76 3.43
CA ALA A 87 -6.81 -6.07 4.05
C ALA A 87 -6.25 -7.17 3.17
N ALA A 88 -6.52 -7.11 1.87
CA ALA A 88 -6.02 -8.08 0.90
C ALA A 88 -4.50 -7.98 0.72
N TYR A 89 -3.94 -6.78 0.77
CA TYR A 89 -2.49 -6.61 0.72
C TYR A 89 -1.81 -7.34 1.87
N ASN A 90 -2.38 -7.26 3.07
CA ASN A 90 -1.83 -7.89 4.27
C ASN A 90 -2.15 -9.38 4.38
N ALA A 91 -3.41 -9.77 4.17
CA ALA A 91 -3.89 -11.13 4.44
C ALA A 91 -4.11 -11.97 3.18
N GLY A 92 -3.96 -11.37 2.00
CA GLY A 92 -4.27 -12.01 0.73
C GLY A 92 -5.72 -11.79 0.30
N PRO A 93 -5.97 -11.65 -1.01
CA PRO A 93 -7.33 -11.42 -1.51
C PRO A 93 -8.28 -12.58 -1.25
N GLY A 94 -7.76 -13.81 -1.18
CA GLY A 94 -8.60 -14.97 -0.88
C GLY A 94 -9.24 -14.89 0.50
N ALA A 95 -8.51 -14.40 1.50
CA ALA A 95 -9.05 -14.24 2.85
C ALA A 95 -10.18 -13.21 2.88
N VAL A 96 -10.00 -12.09 2.16
CA VAL A 96 -11.00 -11.04 2.07
C VAL A 96 -12.27 -11.58 1.39
N GLU A 97 -12.10 -12.33 0.34
CA GLU A 97 -13.23 -12.92 -0.39
C GLU A 97 -13.98 -13.94 0.46
N ARG A 98 -13.25 -14.81 1.17
CA ARG A 98 -13.88 -15.81 2.04
C ARG A 98 -14.69 -15.18 3.17
N HIS A 99 -14.24 -14.07 3.69
CA HIS A 99 -14.91 -13.37 4.79
C HIS A 99 -15.88 -12.29 4.32
N ALA A 100 -15.97 -12.05 3.02
CA ALA A 100 -16.79 -11.00 2.43
C ALA A 100 -16.51 -9.63 3.07
N GLY A 101 -15.27 -9.36 3.40
CA GLY A 101 -14.84 -8.13 4.07
C GLY A 101 -13.48 -8.28 4.70
N VAL A 102 -13.12 -7.33 5.57
CA VAL A 102 -11.87 -7.41 6.32
C VAL A 102 -11.93 -8.65 7.21
N PRO A 103 -10.98 -9.60 7.06
CA PRO A 103 -11.02 -10.82 7.88
C PRO A 103 -10.85 -10.49 9.36
N PRO A 104 -11.39 -11.33 10.27
CA PRO A 104 -11.29 -11.07 11.69
C PRO A 104 -9.92 -11.45 12.27
N TYR A 105 -8.86 -11.15 11.56
CA TYR A 105 -7.48 -11.38 11.99
C TYR A 105 -6.99 -10.11 12.68
N ARG A 106 -6.47 -10.26 13.90
CA ARG A 106 -6.02 -9.12 14.68
C ARG A 106 -4.97 -8.30 13.93
N GLU A 107 -4.00 -8.97 13.30
CA GLU A 107 -2.95 -8.29 12.54
C GLU A 107 -3.54 -7.48 11.37
N THR A 108 -4.45 -8.08 10.61
CA THR A 108 -5.05 -7.44 9.45
C THR A 108 -5.92 -6.25 9.84
N GLN A 109 -6.71 -6.40 10.90
CA GLN A 109 -7.53 -5.28 11.40
C GLN A 109 -6.66 -4.12 11.84
N ALA A 110 -5.55 -4.41 12.54
CA ALA A 110 -4.60 -3.38 12.97
C ALA A 110 -3.91 -2.72 11.77
N TYR A 111 -3.56 -3.50 10.76
CA TYR A 111 -2.94 -3.02 9.53
C TYR A 111 -3.86 -2.04 8.80
N VAL A 112 -5.11 -2.43 8.60
CA VAL A 112 -6.10 -1.57 7.93
C VAL A 112 -6.31 -0.28 8.72
N ALA A 113 -6.50 -0.39 10.03
CA ALA A 113 -6.73 0.77 10.89
C ALA A 113 -5.56 1.74 10.85
N ALA A 114 -4.32 1.23 10.93
CA ALA A 114 -3.12 2.07 10.91
C ALA A 114 -2.99 2.83 9.58
N ASN A 115 -3.23 2.16 8.46
CA ASN A 115 -3.16 2.79 7.15
C ASN A 115 -4.26 3.83 6.96
N LEU A 116 -5.48 3.53 7.37
CA LEU A 116 -6.58 4.48 7.27
C LEU A 116 -6.34 5.72 8.14
N GLN A 117 -5.72 5.53 9.30
CA GLN A 117 -5.36 6.65 10.17
C GLN A 117 -4.32 7.55 9.51
N LEU A 118 -3.30 6.97 8.87
CA LEU A 118 -2.30 7.74 8.14
C LEU A 118 -2.95 8.52 6.99
N LEU A 119 -3.86 7.89 6.26
CA LEU A 119 -4.59 8.56 5.19
C LEU A 119 -5.44 9.71 5.71
N ALA A 120 -6.11 9.53 6.83
CA ALA A 120 -6.93 10.58 7.44
C ALA A 120 -6.09 11.79 7.83
N GLN A 121 -4.88 11.58 8.33
CA GLN A 121 -3.96 12.66 8.66
C GLN A 121 -3.55 13.45 7.42
N HIS A 122 -3.21 12.77 6.33
CA HIS A 122 -2.87 13.43 5.07
C HIS A 122 -4.07 14.15 4.47
N SER A 123 -5.23 13.51 4.49
CA SER A 123 -6.47 14.12 3.98
C SER A 123 -6.85 15.37 4.77
N PHE A 124 -6.59 15.36 6.06
CA PHE A 124 -6.84 16.53 6.91
C PHE A 124 -5.91 17.69 6.55
N THR A 125 -4.66 17.40 6.26
CA THR A 125 -3.65 18.41 5.95
C THR A 125 -3.82 18.99 4.55
N ALA A 126 -4.00 18.11 3.55
CA ALA A 126 -4.07 18.51 2.15
C ALA A 126 -5.22 19.45 1.82
N PRO A 127 -6.46 19.22 2.32
CA PRO A 127 -7.57 20.14 2.03
C PRO A 127 -7.32 21.57 2.48
N SER A 128 -6.67 21.76 3.63
CA SER A 128 -6.34 23.10 4.11
C SER A 128 -5.46 23.84 3.11
N THR A 129 -4.46 23.15 2.58
CA THR A 129 -3.57 23.72 1.58
C THR A 129 -4.30 24.04 0.29
N LEU A 130 -5.15 23.11 -0.15
CA LEU A 130 -5.94 23.31 -1.35
C LEU A 130 -6.91 24.47 -1.21
N ASN A 131 -7.53 24.61 -0.07
CA ASN A 131 -8.45 25.71 0.18
C ASN A 131 -7.77 27.07 0.02
N LEU A 132 -6.55 27.18 0.50
CA LEU A 132 -5.78 28.40 0.33
C LEU A 132 -5.48 28.68 -1.13
N ALA A 133 -5.16 27.63 -1.89
CA ALA A 133 -4.88 27.74 -3.32
C ALA A 133 -6.14 28.10 -4.12
N ASP A 134 -7.28 27.63 -3.66
CA ASP A 134 -8.55 27.82 -4.36
C ASP A 134 -9.21 29.15 -4.02
N GLN A 135 -8.69 29.86 -3.05
CA GLN A 135 -9.23 31.17 -2.68
C GLN A 135 -8.80 32.21 -3.71
N PRO A 136 -9.67 32.68 -4.55
CA PRO A 136 -9.34 33.74 -5.52
C PRO A 136 -9.09 35.08 -4.87
#